data_96280965fb047ce9f83375fcee578cf4
#
_entry.id   96280965fb047ce9f83375fcee578cf4
#
_cell.length_a   1.000
_cell.length_b   1.000
_cell.length_c   1.000
_cell.angle_alpha   90.00
_cell.angle_beta   90.00
_cell.angle_gamma   90.00
#
_symmetry.space_group_name_H-M   'P 1'
#
loop_
_entity.id
_entity.type
_entity.pdbx_description
1 polymer ?
#
loop_
_entity_poly.entity_id
_entity_poly.type
_entity_poly.pdbx_seq_one_letter_code
_entity_poly.pdbx_strand_id
1 'polypeptide(L)'
;YAKAIERAKKEDVLLSLHLKATMMKNSDPIMFGFAVKVYFKDLIEKHSTLFEQIGVNFNNGLGDLYAKLETLDAAKKAEIEADIAAVYAKQPRLAMVNSAKGITNLHVPSDVIIDASMPAMIKGGGKMWNADDKEEDTIAMIPDRAYAGSFKAVIDDCKENGALDVTTIGTVPNVGLMAQKAEEYGSHDKTFQAKANGQIKVIDKDGNAVTVPTGDKVNVQIDWTGAAAGGADTSALPASVDVTGGS
;
A
#
# COMPACT_ATOMS: atom_id res chain seq x y z
N TYR A 1 -8.85 -13.01 -1.89
CA TYR A 1 -8.70 -12.69 -0.47
C TYR A 1 -9.36 -13.73 0.42
N ALA A 2 -10.67 -13.99 0.31
CA ALA A 2 -11.37 -14.92 1.19
C ALA A 2 -10.69 -16.30 1.30
N LYS A 3 -10.27 -16.88 0.14
CA LYS A 3 -9.54 -18.15 0.15
C LYS A 3 -8.19 -18.09 0.89
N ALA A 4 -7.46 -16.97 0.77
CA ALA A 4 -6.18 -16.80 1.47
C ALA A 4 -6.39 -16.63 2.98
N ILE A 5 -7.42 -15.91 3.39
CA ILE A 5 -7.83 -15.74 4.79
C ILE A 5 -8.19 -17.10 5.40
N GLU A 6 -9.06 -17.88 4.75
CA GLU A 6 -9.43 -19.20 5.21
C GLU A 6 -8.25 -20.17 5.28
N ARG A 7 -7.35 -20.10 4.31
CA ARG A 7 -6.13 -20.90 4.31
C ARG A 7 -5.22 -20.54 5.48
N ALA A 8 -4.94 -19.24 5.70
CA ALA A 8 -4.11 -18.78 6.81
C ALA A 8 -4.69 -19.22 8.16
N LYS A 9 -6.01 -19.13 8.32
CA LYS A 9 -6.72 -19.59 9.50
C LYS A 9 -6.60 -21.11 9.72
N LYS A 10 -6.75 -21.89 8.64
CA LYS A 10 -6.66 -23.36 8.71
C LYS A 10 -5.24 -23.83 9.02
N GLU A 11 -4.23 -23.16 8.46
CA GLU A 11 -2.82 -23.50 8.65
C GLU A 11 -2.20 -22.87 9.90
N ASP A 12 -2.95 -22.01 10.59
CA ASP A 12 -2.53 -21.23 11.76
C ASP A 12 -1.23 -20.43 11.54
N VAL A 13 -1.16 -19.76 10.39
CA VAL A 13 -0.04 -18.91 10.00
C VAL A 13 -0.46 -17.47 9.86
N LEU A 14 0.50 -16.54 9.86
CA LEU A 14 0.23 -15.12 9.62
C LEU A 14 -0.29 -14.90 8.19
N LEU A 15 -1.09 -13.85 8.05
CA LEU A 15 -1.54 -13.32 6.77
C LEU A 15 -0.93 -11.95 6.54
N SER A 16 -0.36 -11.72 5.36
CA SER A 16 0.25 -10.45 4.99
C SER A 16 -0.16 -10.03 3.58
N LEU A 17 -0.52 -8.78 3.41
CA LEU A 17 -0.87 -8.18 2.12
C LEU A 17 0.32 -7.37 1.60
N HIS A 18 0.68 -7.55 0.34
CA HIS A 18 1.78 -6.86 -0.32
C HIS A 18 1.30 -6.21 -1.61
N LEU A 19 1.39 -4.89 -1.67
CA LEU A 19 0.95 -4.05 -2.77
C LEU A 19 1.94 -2.89 -3.00
N LYS A 20 1.72 -2.13 -4.05
CA LYS A 20 2.41 -0.86 -4.28
C LYS A 20 1.44 0.33 -4.15
N ALA A 21 0.59 0.31 -3.15
CA ALA A 21 -0.54 1.22 -2.98
C ALA A 21 -0.15 2.70 -2.80
N THR A 22 1.10 3.00 -2.45
CA THR A 22 1.60 4.36 -2.29
C THR A 22 1.99 5.03 -3.61
N MET A 23 2.44 4.26 -4.60
CA MET A 23 2.86 4.75 -5.91
C MET A 23 1.82 4.44 -6.98
N MET A 24 1.27 3.23 -7.01
CA MET A 24 0.20 2.81 -7.92
C MET A 24 -1.17 3.23 -7.37
N LYS A 25 -1.42 4.53 -7.33
CA LYS A 25 -2.60 5.12 -6.67
C LYS A 25 -3.95 4.88 -7.37
N ASN A 26 -3.97 4.18 -8.49
CA ASN A 26 -5.23 3.92 -9.21
C ASN A 26 -5.88 2.59 -8.80
N SER A 27 -5.13 1.49 -8.89
CA SER A 27 -5.65 0.14 -8.64
C SER A 27 -5.35 -0.34 -7.22
N ASP A 28 -4.15 -0.08 -6.73
CA ASP A 28 -3.66 -0.71 -5.51
C ASP A 28 -4.37 -0.26 -4.23
N PRO A 29 -4.75 1.01 -4.05
CA PRO A 29 -5.61 1.40 -2.92
C PRO A 29 -6.99 0.73 -2.95
N ILE A 30 -7.54 0.49 -4.14
CA ILE A 30 -8.80 -0.22 -4.30
C ILE A 30 -8.64 -1.70 -3.93
N MET A 31 -7.56 -2.34 -4.41
CA MET A 31 -7.23 -3.73 -4.03
C MET A 31 -6.97 -3.85 -2.53
N PHE A 32 -6.29 -2.88 -1.93
CA PHE A 32 -6.09 -2.79 -0.48
C PHE A 32 -7.42 -2.69 0.26
N GLY A 33 -8.30 -1.78 -0.16
CA GLY A 33 -9.63 -1.62 0.41
C GLY A 33 -10.49 -2.87 0.32
N PHE A 34 -10.38 -3.64 -0.78
CA PHE A 34 -11.06 -4.93 -0.88
C PHE A 34 -10.54 -5.95 0.13
N ALA A 35 -9.22 -6.00 0.38
CA ALA A 35 -8.67 -6.89 1.40
C ALA A 35 -9.19 -6.52 2.79
N VAL A 36 -9.20 -5.24 3.14
CA VAL A 36 -9.76 -4.74 4.40
C VAL A 36 -11.24 -5.10 4.53
N LYS A 37 -12.03 -4.86 3.49
CA LYS A 37 -13.47 -5.17 3.48
C LYS A 37 -13.78 -6.66 3.62
N VAL A 38 -12.95 -7.52 3.03
CA VAL A 38 -13.14 -8.98 3.16
C VAL A 38 -12.74 -9.47 4.55
N TYR A 39 -11.65 -8.94 5.11
CA TYR A 39 -11.18 -9.33 6.44
C TYR A 39 -12.14 -8.85 7.54
N PHE A 40 -12.63 -7.61 7.47
CA PHE A 40 -13.52 -6.98 8.44
C PHE A 40 -15.00 -7.00 8.01
N LYS A 41 -15.40 -7.98 7.20
CA LYS A 41 -16.74 -8.03 6.60
C LYS A 41 -17.84 -7.90 7.64
N ASP A 42 -17.82 -8.71 8.69
CA ASP A 42 -18.87 -8.74 9.73
C ASP A 42 -19.00 -7.38 10.45
N LEU A 43 -17.87 -6.73 10.75
CA LEU A 43 -17.83 -5.39 11.34
C LEU A 43 -18.47 -4.35 10.41
N ILE A 44 -18.09 -4.39 9.14
CA ILE A 44 -18.55 -3.41 8.14
C ILE A 44 -20.04 -3.58 7.88
N GLU A 45 -20.53 -4.80 7.79
CA GLU A 45 -21.96 -5.09 7.62
C GLU A 45 -22.77 -4.63 8.84
N LYS A 46 -22.27 -4.87 10.06
CA LYS A 46 -22.93 -4.47 11.31
C LYS A 46 -23.07 -2.95 11.44
N HIS A 47 -22.05 -2.20 11.03
CA HIS A 47 -21.98 -0.76 11.24
C HIS A 47 -22.05 0.06 9.92
N SER A 48 -22.53 -0.52 8.82
CA SER A 48 -22.49 0.07 7.48
C SER A 48 -23.05 1.49 7.41
N THR A 49 -24.24 1.70 7.95
CA THR A 49 -24.91 3.02 7.96
C THR A 49 -24.09 4.07 8.70
N LEU A 50 -23.51 3.71 9.86
CA LEU A 50 -22.69 4.62 10.63
C LEU A 50 -21.39 4.96 9.89
N PHE A 51 -20.73 3.95 9.31
CA PHE A 51 -19.48 4.17 8.58
C PHE A 51 -19.67 5.04 7.34
N GLU A 52 -20.80 4.92 6.66
CA GLU A 52 -21.19 5.84 5.58
C GLU A 52 -21.41 7.27 6.11
N GLN A 53 -22.13 7.44 7.21
CA GLN A 53 -22.39 8.74 7.81
C GLN A 53 -21.14 9.49 8.24
N ILE A 54 -20.18 8.80 8.84
CA ILE A 54 -18.89 9.39 9.27
C ILE A 54 -17.84 9.41 8.15
N GLY A 55 -18.17 8.91 6.96
CA GLY A 55 -17.33 8.96 5.77
C GLY A 55 -16.07 8.09 5.84
N VAL A 56 -16.17 6.84 6.34
CA VAL A 56 -15.06 5.90 6.36
C VAL A 56 -14.71 5.46 4.95
N ASN A 57 -13.43 5.55 4.60
CA ASN A 57 -12.91 5.04 3.34
C ASN A 57 -11.91 3.90 3.59
N PHE A 58 -12.37 2.67 3.44
CA PHE A 58 -11.53 1.48 3.66
C PHE A 58 -10.39 1.32 2.65
N ASN A 59 -10.37 2.07 1.55
CA ASN A 59 -9.19 2.13 0.68
C ASN A 59 -7.99 2.80 1.37
N ASN A 60 -8.24 3.56 2.45
CA ASN A 60 -7.22 4.12 3.32
C ASN A 60 -6.88 3.21 4.52
N GLY A 61 -7.51 2.04 4.61
CA GLY A 61 -7.26 1.04 5.64
C GLY A 61 -8.07 1.23 6.93
N LEU A 62 -7.76 0.39 7.90
CA LEU A 62 -8.39 0.44 9.22
C LEU A 62 -8.03 1.73 9.98
N GLY A 63 -6.89 2.35 9.65
CA GLY A 63 -6.47 3.64 10.20
C GLY A 63 -7.47 4.76 9.93
N ASP A 64 -8.13 4.76 8.78
CA ASP A 64 -9.19 5.74 8.48
C ASP A 64 -10.40 5.53 9.40
N LEU A 65 -10.78 4.27 9.66
CA LEU A 65 -11.83 3.97 10.61
C LEU A 65 -11.46 4.51 12.00
N TYR A 66 -10.28 4.18 12.53
CA TYR A 66 -9.85 4.67 13.85
C TYR A 66 -9.88 6.21 13.93
N ALA A 67 -9.39 6.90 12.90
CA ALA A 67 -9.43 8.36 12.85
C ALA A 67 -10.87 8.91 12.88
N LYS A 68 -11.82 8.23 12.23
CA LYS A 68 -13.24 8.63 12.23
C LYS A 68 -13.95 8.30 13.55
N LEU A 69 -13.52 7.24 14.25
CA LEU A 69 -14.09 6.90 15.55
C LEU A 69 -13.84 8.00 16.60
N GLU A 70 -12.79 8.80 16.46
CA GLU A 70 -12.50 9.93 17.35
C GLU A 70 -13.58 11.03 17.31
N THR A 71 -14.44 11.03 16.29
CA THR A 71 -15.56 11.97 16.16
C THR A 71 -16.83 11.52 16.86
N LEU A 72 -16.85 10.28 17.38
CA LEU A 72 -18.00 9.68 18.05
C LEU A 72 -17.93 9.86 19.56
N ASP A 73 -19.08 9.65 20.22
CA ASP A 73 -19.10 9.53 21.67
C ASP A 73 -18.33 8.29 22.16
N ALA A 74 -17.85 8.34 23.40
CA ALA A 74 -16.98 7.31 23.97
C ALA A 74 -17.65 5.92 24.01
N ALA A 75 -18.96 5.85 24.24
CA ALA A 75 -19.66 4.57 24.32
C ALA A 75 -19.76 3.90 22.95
N LYS A 76 -20.06 4.67 21.89
CA LYS A 76 -20.14 4.15 20.54
C LYS A 76 -18.77 3.79 19.99
N LYS A 77 -17.74 4.58 20.30
CA LYS A 77 -16.35 4.25 19.96
C LYS A 77 -15.94 2.92 20.60
N ALA A 78 -16.17 2.74 21.90
CA ALA A 78 -15.82 1.52 22.62
C ALA A 78 -16.57 0.28 22.09
N GLU A 79 -17.84 0.42 21.69
CA GLU A 79 -18.60 -0.67 21.04
C GLU A 79 -17.90 -1.14 19.76
N ILE A 80 -17.52 -0.21 18.89
CA ILE A 80 -16.89 -0.53 17.61
C ILE A 80 -15.48 -1.12 17.82
N GLU A 81 -14.70 -0.59 18.76
CA GLU A 81 -13.39 -1.14 19.11
C GLU A 81 -13.50 -2.58 19.65
N ALA A 82 -14.54 -2.89 20.44
CA ALA A 82 -14.81 -4.26 20.87
C ALA A 82 -15.18 -5.18 19.68
N ASP A 83 -15.95 -4.70 18.73
CA ASP A 83 -16.27 -5.45 17.52
C ASP A 83 -15.03 -5.67 16.63
N ILE A 84 -14.13 -4.70 16.52
CA ILE A 84 -12.84 -4.86 15.85
C ILE A 84 -12.03 -5.98 16.52
N ALA A 85 -11.92 -5.96 17.84
CA ALA A 85 -11.23 -6.99 18.60
C ALA A 85 -11.88 -8.38 18.38
N ALA A 86 -13.20 -8.45 18.30
CA ALA A 86 -13.92 -9.70 18.02
C ALA A 86 -13.64 -10.23 16.61
N VAL A 87 -13.42 -9.35 15.62
CA VAL A 87 -12.99 -9.76 14.27
C VAL A 87 -11.58 -10.34 14.34
N TYR A 88 -10.63 -9.67 14.97
CA TYR A 88 -9.26 -10.19 15.13
C TYR A 88 -9.23 -11.56 15.83
N ALA A 89 -10.10 -11.78 16.80
CA ALA A 89 -10.20 -13.07 17.50
C ALA A 89 -10.73 -14.22 16.62
N LYS A 90 -11.47 -13.90 15.56
CA LYS A 90 -12.07 -14.90 14.65
C LYS A 90 -11.24 -15.13 13.38
N GLN A 91 -10.51 -14.13 12.94
CA GLN A 91 -9.76 -14.13 11.69
C GLN A 91 -8.31 -14.63 11.92
N PRO A 92 -7.58 -15.00 10.87
CA PRO A 92 -6.17 -15.32 11.00
C PRO A 92 -5.37 -14.10 11.49
N ARG A 93 -4.31 -14.36 12.24
CA ARG A 93 -3.42 -13.30 12.70
C ARG A 93 -2.78 -12.57 11.51
N LEU A 94 -2.71 -11.25 11.60
CA LEU A 94 -2.07 -10.42 10.58
C LEU A 94 -0.59 -10.19 10.90
N ALA A 95 0.23 -10.07 9.86
CA ALA A 95 1.58 -9.57 10.01
C ALA A 95 1.55 -8.14 10.57
N MET A 96 2.47 -7.87 11.50
CA MET A 96 2.58 -6.57 12.16
C MET A 96 3.52 -5.65 11.39
N VAL A 97 3.15 -4.36 11.36
CA VAL A 97 4.01 -3.26 10.91
C VAL A 97 4.69 -2.64 12.12
N ASN A 98 3.95 -2.50 13.21
CA ASN A 98 4.48 -2.02 14.49
C ASN A 98 3.76 -2.78 15.62
N SER A 99 4.38 -3.82 16.12
CA SER A 99 3.86 -4.67 17.20
C SER A 99 3.60 -3.89 18.48
N ALA A 100 4.50 -2.99 18.86
CA ALA A 100 4.38 -2.18 20.07
C ALA A 100 3.16 -1.25 20.05
N LYS A 101 2.70 -0.84 18.87
CA LYS A 101 1.51 0.02 18.69
C LYS A 101 0.28 -0.76 18.23
N GLY A 102 0.35 -2.07 18.07
CA GLY A 102 -0.74 -2.89 17.55
C GLY A 102 -1.09 -2.61 16.07
N ILE A 103 -0.17 -2.02 15.30
CA ILE A 103 -0.39 -1.67 13.90
C ILE A 103 -0.13 -2.89 13.02
N THR A 104 -1.19 -3.37 12.39
CA THR A 104 -1.15 -4.48 11.43
C THR A 104 -0.91 -3.98 10.01
N ASN A 105 -0.63 -4.88 9.10
CA ASN A 105 -0.42 -4.53 7.70
C ASN A 105 -1.70 -4.17 6.91
N LEU A 106 -2.87 -4.23 7.54
CA LEU A 106 -4.13 -3.69 6.99
C LEU A 106 -4.50 -2.31 7.55
N HIS A 107 -3.58 -1.66 8.26
CA HIS A 107 -3.85 -0.37 8.92
C HIS A 107 -3.90 0.79 7.92
N VAL A 108 -2.85 0.97 7.13
CA VAL A 108 -2.79 1.97 6.05
C VAL A 108 -2.10 1.41 4.80
N PRO A 109 -2.49 1.85 3.58
CA PRO A 109 -1.89 1.36 2.34
C PRO A 109 -0.39 1.62 2.23
N SER A 110 0.13 2.65 2.88
CA SER A 110 1.56 2.97 2.88
C SER A 110 2.45 1.91 3.53
N ASP A 111 1.88 1.06 4.37
CA ASP A 111 2.62 0.01 5.06
C ASP A 111 2.84 -1.26 4.19
N VAL A 112 2.23 -1.34 3.01
CA VAL A 112 2.26 -2.54 2.15
C VAL A 112 3.09 -2.34 0.89
N ILE A 113 4.22 -1.65 0.99
CA ILE A 113 5.14 -1.40 -0.12
C ILE A 113 5.87 -2.69 -0.47
N ILE A 114 5.40 -3.36 -1.52
CA ILE A 114 5.87 -4.69 -1.95
C ILE A 114 7.37 -4.74 -2.25
N ASP A 115 7.95 -3.65 -2.78
CA ASP A 115 9.38 -3.59 -3.10
C ASP A 115 10.28 -3.71 -1.87
N ALA A 116 9.79 -3.37 -0.70
CA ALA A 116 10.50 -3.50 0.57
C ALA A 116 10.09 -4.76 1.33
N SER A 117 8.78 -5.04 1.42
CA SER A 117 8.25 -6.11 2.26
C SER A 117 8.53 -7.51 1.70
N MET A 118 8.46 -7.71 0.39
CA MET A 118 8.71 -9.02 -0.20
C MET A 118 10.18 -9.46 -0.17
N PRO A 119 11.17 -8.61 -0.50
CA PRO A 119 12.56 -8.97 -0.27
C PRO A 119 12.89 -9.34 1.17
N ALA A 120 12.35 -8.61 2.15
CA ALA A 120 12.51 -8.93 3.57
C ALA A 120 11.89 -10.29 3.92
N MET A 121 10.67 -10.56 3.46
CA MET A 121 9.99 -11.82 3.68
C MET A 121 10.72 -13.01 3.03
N ILE A 122 11.22 -12.86 1.79
CA ILE A 122 11.99 -13.90 1.10
C ILE A 122 13.29 -14.18 1.87
N LYS A 123 14.02 -13.14 2.28
CA LYS A 123 15.23 -13.26 3.09
C LYS A 123 14.96 -13.96 4.42
N GLY A 124 13.81 -13.70 5.05
CA GLY A 124 13.35 -14.35 6.28
C GLY A 124 12.78 -15.75 6.09
N GLY A 125 12.89 -16.34 4.89
CA GLY A 125 12.38 -17.69 4.61
C GLY A 125 10.85 -17.80 4.60
N GLY A 126 10.14 -16.72 4.25
CA GLY A 126 8.68 -16.69 4.20
C GLY A 126 8.02 -16.30 5.52
N LYS A 127 8.76 -15.63 6.39
CA LYS A 127 8.28 -15.20 7.71
C LYS A 127 8.06 -13.70 7.81
N MET A 128 7.12 -13.33 8.66
CA MET A 128 6.84 -11.95 9.07
C MET A 128 6.69 -11.91 10.59
N TRP A 129 6.59 -10.72 11.16
CA TRP A 129 6.49 -10.52 12.61
C TRP A 129 5.04 -10.59 13.10
N ASN A 130 4.84 -11.29 14.20
CA ASN A 130 3.57 -11.34 14.92
C ASN A 130 3.44 -10.21 15.96
N ALA A 131 2.35 -10.22 16.74
CA ALA A 131 2.10 -9.22 17.78
C ALA A 131 3.11 -9.24 18.94
N ASP A 132 3.81 -10.36 19.15
CA ASP A 132 4.87 -10.51 20.16
C ASP A 132 6.27 -10.19 19.60
N ASP A 133 6.34 -9.60 18.42
CA ASP A 133 7.57 -9.26 17.70
C ASP A 133 8.46 -10.50 17.40
N LYS A 134 7.80 -11.61 17.13
CA LYS A 134 8.46 -12.88 16.73
C LYS A 134 8.13 -13.20 15.29
N GLU A 135 9.11 -13.77 14.59
CA GLU A 135 8.94 -14.24 13.22
C GLU A 135 8.12 -15.53 13.17
N GLU A 136 7.08 -15.54 12.33
CA GLU A 136 6.24 -16.70 12.07
C GLU A 136 6.03 -16.91 10.57
N ASP A 137 5.75 -18.16 10.19
CA ASP A 137 5.38 -18.50 8.82
C ASP A 137 4.17 -17.69 8.37
N THR A 138 4.23 -17.20 7.14
CA THR A 138 3.26 -16.20 6.67
C THR A 138 2.80 -16.51 5.25
N ILE A 139 1.50 -16.39 5.00
CA ILE A 139 0.95 -16.35 3.66
C ILE A 139 1.02 -14.91 3.13
N ALA A 140 1.82 -14.71 2.09
CA ALA A 140 1.86 -13.44 1.38
C ALA A 140 0.75 -13.38 0.32
N MET A 141 -0.15 -12.41 0.45
CA MET A 141 -1.12 -12.08 -0.60
C MET A 141 -0.52 -11.02 -1.52
N ILE A 142 -0.37 -11.34 -2.80
CA ILE A 142 0.08 -10.43 -3.84
C ILE A 142 -1.00 -10.39 -4.92
N PRO A 143 -2.01 -9.52 -4.80
CA PRO A 143 -3.14 -9.51 -5.73
C PRO A 143 -2.78 -8.92 -7.09
N ASP A 144 -1.77 -8.08 -7.19
CA ASP A 144 -1.25 -7.58 -8.46
C ASP A 144 -0.42 -8.68 -9.15
N ARG A 145 -0.92 -9.19 -10.27
CA ARG A 145 -0.27 -10.27 -11.03
C ARG A 145 1.09 -9.88 -11.61
N ALA A 146 1.33 -8.61 -11.88
CA ALA A 146 2.60 -8.13 -12.38
C ALA A 146 3.71 -8.38 -11.35
N TYR A 147 3.44 -8.08 -10.08
CA TYR A 147 4.37 -8.33 -8.99
C TYR A 147 4.44 -9.80 -8.57
N ALA A 148 3.30 -10.50 -8.52
CA ALA A 148 3.24 -11.90 -8.11
C ALA A 148 4.15 -12.79 -8.96
N GLY A 149 4.15 -12.59 -10.28
CA GLY A 149 5.00 -13.33 -11.22
C GLY A 149 6.49 -13.07 -10.98
N SER A 150 6.88 -11.82 -10.77
CA SER A 150 8.26 -11.44 -10.52
C SER A 150 8.81 -12.05 -9.23
N PHE A 151 8.08 -11.94 -8.12
CA PHE A 151 8.52 -12.53 -6.85
C PHE A 151 8.50 -14.04 -6.87
N LYS A 152 7.54 -14.67 -7.58
CA LYS A 152 7.57 -16.12 -7.78
C LYS A 152 8.84 -16.57 -8.50
N ALA A 153 9.24 -15.87 -9.57
CA ALA A 153 10.46 -16.18 -10.31
C ALA A 153 11.71 -16.05 -9.41
N VAL A 154 11.80 -15.01 -8.59
CA VAL A 154 12.90 -14.85 -7.62
C VAL A 154 12.94 -16.01 -6.61
N ILE A 155 11.79 -16.43 -6.09
CA ILE A 155 11.70 -17.54 -5.14
C ILE A 155 12.13 -18.85 -5.80
N ASP A 156 11.67 -19.11 -7.02
CA ASP A 156 12.00 -20.32 -7.76
C ASP A 156 13.50 -20.37 -8.08
N ASP A 157 14.10 -19.24 -8.50
CA ASP A 157 15.53 -19.10 -8.74
C ASP A 157 16.35 -19.35 -7.47
N CYS A 158 15.97 -18.74 -6.35
CA CYS A 158 16.64 -18.97 -5.07
C CYS A 158 16.53 -20.43 -4.58
N LYS A 159 15.45 -21.14 -4.90
CA LYS A 159 15.32 -22.56 -4.57
C LYS A 159 16.23 -23.44 -5.42
N GLU A 160 16.45 -23.09 -6.68
CA GLU A 160 17.27 -23.84 -7.61
C GLU A 160 18.76 -23.53 -7.46
N ASN A 161 19.10 -22.25 -7.35
CA ASN A 161 20.47 -21.74 -7.42
C ASN A 161 21.03 -21.23 -6.10
N GLY A 162 20.23 -21.18 -5.04
CA GLY A 162 20.61 -20.62 -3.75
C GLY A 162 20.34 -19.12 -3.63
N ALA A 163 20.79 -18.52 -2.54
CA ALA A 163 20.61 -17.11 -2.28
C ALA A 163 21.33 -16.24 -3.31
N LEU A 164 20.72 -15.11 -3.70
CA LEU A 164 21.33 -14.13 -4.58
C LEU A 164 22.62 -13.57 -3.98
N ASP A 165 23.72 -13.68 -4.71
CA ASP A 165 25.01 -13.12 -4.32
C ASP A 165 25.18 -11.72 -4.90
N VAL A 166 25.20 -10.71 -4.04
CA VAL A 166 25.33 -9.30 -4.42
C VAL A 166 26.63 -8.99 -5.18
N THR A 167 27.64 -9.87 -5.09
CA THR A 167 28.91 -9.70 -5.82
C THR A 167 28.82 -10.16 -7.27
N THR A 168 27.83 -10.95 -7.62
CA THR A 168 27.70 -11.59 -8.95
C THR A 168 26.44 -11.21 -9.71
N ILE A 169 25.41 -10.65 -9.08
CA ILE A 169 24.13 -10.32 -9.71
C ILE A 169 24.17 -9.13 -10.66
N GLY A 170 25.30 -8.52 -10.89
CA GLY A 170 25.42 -7.36 -11.74
C GLY A 170 24.79 -6.09 -11.17
N THR A 171 25.06 -4.97 -11.78
CA THR A 171 24.54 -3.66 -11.38
C THR A 171 23.97 -2.91 -12.57
N VAL A 172 22.89 -2.14 -12.33
CA VAL A 172 22.36 -1.18 -13.28
C VAL A 172 22.87 0.21 -12.87
N PRO A 173 23.64 0.91 -13.70
CA PRO A 173 24.35 2.13 -13.29
C PRO A 173 23.46 3.25 -12.72
N ASN A 174 22.20 3.29 -13.09
CA ASN A 174 21.24 4.31 -12.65
C ASN A 174 20.33 3.91 -11.49
N VAL A 175 20.48 2.71 -10.93
CA VAL A 175 19.66 2.26 -9.81
C VAL A 175 19.86 3.17 -8.59
N GLY A 176 21.10 3.54 -8.28
CA GLY A 176 21.41 4.44 -7.18
C GLY A 176 20.72 5.81 -7.30
N LEU A 177 20.61 6.34 -8.52
CA LEU A 177 19.90 7.60 -8.77
C LEU A 177 18.41 7.53 -8.48
N MET A 178 17.76 6.42 -8.78
CA MET A 178 16.34 6.23 -8.45
C MET A 178 16.13 6.13 -6.94
N ALA A 179 16.96 5.39 -6.23
CA ALA A 179 16.90 5.27 -4.77
C ALA A 179 17.12 6.63 -4.11
N GLN A 180 18.15 7.36 -4.52
CA GLN A 180 18.44 8.70 -4.01
C GLN A 180 17.28 9.67 -4.25
N LYS A 181 16.67 9.67 -5.44
CA LYS A 181 15.51 10.52 -5.72
C LYS A 181 14.29 10.15 -4.87
N ALA A 182 14.07 8.88 -4.61
CA ALA A 182 13.00 8.43 -3.73
C ALA A 182 13.19 8.96 -2.30
N GLU A 183 14.42 8.98 -1.80
CA GLU A 183 14.74 9.57 -0.49
C GLU A 183 14.60 11.09 -0.49
N GLU A 184 15.18 11.78 -1.47
CA GLU A 184 15.19 13.24 -1.54
C GLU A 184 13.79 13.84 -1.71
N TYR A 185 12.95 13.23 -2.52
CA TYR A 185 11.63 13.79 -2.89
C TYR A 185 10.46 13.09 -2.21
N GLY A 186 10.70 12.05 -1.41
CA GLY A 186 9.64 11.32 -0.74
C GLY A 186 8.63 10.76 -1.73
N SER A 187 9.08 10.03 -2.75
CA SER A 187 8.28 9.58 -3.89
C SER A 187 7.02 8.80 -3.49
N HIS A 188 7.03 8.17 -2.32
CA HIS A 188 5.90 7.41 -1.79
C HIS A 188 4.81 8.32 -1.22
N ASP A 189 5.18 9.47 -0.64
CA ASP A 189 4.26 10.39 0.04
C ASP A 189 3.73 11.50 -0.87
N LYS A 190 4.39 11.75 -1.99
CA LYS A 190 4.06 12.85 -2.90
C LYS A 190 3.11 12.50 -4.04
N THR A 191 2.60 11.29 -4.07
CA THR A 191 1.56 10.91 -5.02
C THR A 191 0.21 11.49 -4.60
N PHE A 192 -0.59 11.88 -5.58
CA PHE A 192 -1.94 12.40 -5.37
C PHE A 192 -2.94 11.59 -6.19
N GLN A 193 -4.18 11.59 -5.75
CA GLN A 193 -5.28 10.94 -6.43
C GLN A 193 -6.33 12.00 -6.79
N ALA A 194 -6.75 12.02 -8.06
CA ALA A 194 -7.89 12.82 -8.46
C ALA A 194 -9.16 12.28 -7.79
N LYS A 195 -9.88 13.13 -7.07
CA LYS A 195 -11.08 12.74 -6.29
C LYS A 195 -12.31 12.56 -7.15
N ALA A 196 -12.34 13.17 -8.33
CA ALA A 196 -13.42 13.11 -9.30
C ALA A 196 -12.88 13.33 -10.72
N ASN A 197 -13.72 13.13 -11.71
CA ASN A 197 -13.39 13.49 -13.08
C ASN A 197 -13.13 15.00 -13.18
N GLY A 198 -12.07 15.38 -13.83
CA GLY A 198 -11.65 16.76 -13.91
C GLY A 198 -10.41 16.95 -14.79
N GLN A 199 -9.55 17.84 -14.39
CA GLN A 199 -8.30 18.12 -15.08
C GLN A 199 -7.15 18.20 -14.09
N ILE A 200 -6.01 17.67 -14.46
CA ILE A 200 -4.74 17.89 -13.77
C ILE A 200 -3.97 18.93 -14.57
N LYS A 201 -3.65 20.04 -13.93
CA LYS A 201 -2.83 21.10 -14.51
C LYS A 201 -1.45 21.04 -13.89
N VAL A 202 -0.44 20.81 -14.74
CA VAL A 202 0.96 20.84 -14.35
C VAL A 202 1.54 22.18 -14.81
N ILE A 203 2.11 22.94 -13.88
CA ILE A 203 2.69 24.25 -14.16
C ILE A 203 4.20 24.15 -13.92
N ASP A 204 4.99 24.47 -14.92
CA ASP A 204 6.44 24.53 -14.80
C ASP A 204 6.92 25.78 -14.04
N LYS A 205 8.21 25.87 -13.80
CA LYS A 205 8.83 27.02 -13.11
C LYS A 205 8.66 28.35 -13.83
N ASP A 206 8.41 28.33 -15.14
CA ASP A 206 8.26 29.52 -16.00
C ASP A 206 6.79 29.92 -16.17
N GLY A 207 5.87 29.16 -15.51
CA GLY A 207 4.44 29.42 -15.55
C GLY A 207 3.71 28.77 -16.74
N ASN A 208 4.40 27.98 -17.58
CA ASN A 208 3.75 27.24 -18.65
C ASN A 208 2.93 26.10 -18.07
N ALA A 209 1.75 25.87 -18.63
CA ALA A 209 0.83 24.87 -18.15
C ALA A 209 0.55 23.78 -19.18
N VAL A 210 0.63 22.53 -18.74
CA VAL A 210 0.10 21.36 -19.46
C VAL A 210 -1.12 20.87 -18.70
N THR A 211 -2.22 20.70 -19.40
CA THR A 211 -3.48 20.21 -18.82
C THR A 211 -3.77 18.82 -19.32
N VAL A 212 -4.00 17.89 -18.40
CA VAL A 212 -4.33 16.50 -18.70
C VAL A 212 -5.73 16.22 -18.15
N PRO A 213 -6.71 15.82 -18.99
CA PRO A 213 -8.01 15.44 -18.51
C PRO A 213 -7.94 14.15 -17.69
N THR A 214 -8.65 14.09 -16.58
CA THR A 214 -8.83 12.87 -15.79
C THR A 214 -10.21 12.29 -16.11
N GLY A 215 -10.25 11.12 -16.69
CA GLY A 215 -11.49 10.34 -16.85
C GLY A 215 -11.55 9.22 -15.80
N ASP A 216 -12.65 8.47 -15.81
CA ASP A 216 -12.92 7.37 -14.85
C ASP A 216 -11.82 6.28 -14.78
N LYS A 217 -10.88 6.28 -15.73
CA LYS A 217 -9.85 5.23 -15.89
C LYS A 217 -8.50 5.76 -16.36
N VAL A 218 -8.21 7.05 -16.20
CA VAL A 218 -6.95 7.61 -16.72
C VAL A 218 -5.85 7.52 -15.68
N ASN A 219 -4.84 6.71 -15.98
CA ASN A 219 -3.54 6.82 -15.35
C ASN A 219 -2.83 8.04 -15.93
N VAL A 220 -2.62 9.05 -15.13
CA VAL A 220 -1.77 10.18 -15.53
C VAL A 220 -0.35 9.83 -15.14
N GLN A 221 0.42 9.35 -16.13
CA GLN A 221 1.87 9.26 -16.00
C GLN A 221 2.43 10.57 -16.53
N ILE A 222 3.05 11.35 -15.65
CA ILE A 222 3.79 12.55 -16.05
C ILE A 222 5.21 12.09 -16.31
N ASP A 223 5.57 12.00 -17.59
CA ASP A 223 6.92 11.63 -18.00
C ASP A 223 7.76 12.92 -18.15
N TRP A 224 8.76 13.05 -17.28
CA TRP A 224 9.70 14.18 -17.28
C TRP A 224 10.85 13.90 -18.24
N THR A 225 10.59 13.99 -19.53
CA THR A 225 11.59 13.75 -20.58
C THR A 225 12.76 14.76 -20.60
N GLY A 226 12.72 15.77 -19.73
CA GLY A 226 13.80 16.75 -19.59
C GLY A 226 14.78 16.48 -18.45
N ALA A 227 14.56 15.45 -17.62
CA ALA A 227 15.52 15.06 -16.60
C ALA A 227 16.68 14.34 -17.29
N ALA A 228 17.76 15.07 -17.55
CA ALA A 228 18.98 14.52 -18.13
C ALA A 228 19.43 13.30 -17.35
N ALA A 229 19.67 12.21 -18.04
CA ALA A 229 20.36 11.06 -17.48
C ALA A 229 21.73 11.54 -16.95
N GLY A 230 21.85 11.70 -15.62
CA GLY A 230 23.13 12.01 -15.00
C GLY A 230 23.22 13.22 -14.07
N GLY A 231 22.17 13.97 -13.84
CA GLY A 231 22.20 15.08 -12.89
C GLY A 231 20.81 15.45 -12.40
N ALA A 232 20.67 15.69 -11.12
CA ALA A 232 19.43 16.22 -10.55
C ALA A 232 19.26 17.69 -10.98
N ASP A 233 18.88 17.92 -12.24
CA ASP A 233 18.39 19.21 -12.65
C ASP A 233 16.95 19.36 -12.20
N THR A 234 16.78 19.87 -10.99
CA THR A 234 15.46 20.18 -10.41
C THR A 234 14.76 21.33 -11.11
N SER A 235 15.45 22.01 -12.05
CA SER A 235 14.89 23.12 -12.80
C SER A 235 13.76 22.70 -13.75
N ALA A 236 13.68 21.42 -14.09
CA ALA A 236 12.61 20.83 -14.90
C ALA A 236 11.40 20.34 -14.09
N LEU A 237 11.47 20.36 -12.74
CA LEU A 237 10.33 19.97 -11.91
C LEU A 237 9.22 21.02 -11.94
N PRO A 238 7.94 20.62 -11.88
CA PRO A 238 6.86 21.60 -11.86
C PRO A 238 6.89 22.44 -10.60
N ALA A 239 6.58 23.71 -10.76
CA ALA A 239 6.40 24.60 -9.60
C ALA A 239 5.17 24.20 -8.77
N SER A 240 4.14 23.68 -9.42
CA SER A 240 2.94 23.19 -8.76
C SER A 240 2.17 22.19 -9.62
N VAL A 241 1.32 21.40 -8.97
CA VAL A 241 0.33 20.56 -9.65
C VAL A 241 -1.04 20.89 -9.06
N ASP A 242 -1.91 21.47 -9.87
CA ASP A 242 -3.28 21.76 -9.49
C ASP A 242 -4.19 20.65 -9.99
N VAL A 243 -4.98 20.09 -9.07
CA VAL A 243 -6.00 19.08 -9.38
C VAL A 243 -7.36 19.74 -9.20
N THR A 244 -8.03 20.03 -10.29
CA THR A 244 -9.39 20.56 -10.27
C THR A 244 -10.37 19.42 -10.50
N GLY A 245 -11.18 19.09 -9.49
CA GLY A 245 -12.30 18.16 -9.62
C GLY A 245 -13.54 18.90 -10.11
N GLY A 246 -14.27 18.31 -11.04
CA GLY A 246 -15.63 18.76 -11.35
C GLY A 246 -16.55 18.52 -10.15
N SER A 247 -17.45 19.46 -9.89
CA SER A 247 -18.53 19.34 -8.92
C SER A 247 -19.61 18.38 -9.39
#